data_8fdfb15356b5cc3e35132c8c5bb118b4
#
_entry.id   8fdfb15356b5cc3e35132c8c5bb118b4
#
_cell.length_a   1.000
_cell.length_b   1.000
_cell.length_c   1.000
_cell.angle_alpha   90.00
_cell.angle_beta   90.00
_cell.angle_gamma   90.00
#
_symmetry.space_group_name_H-M   'P 1'
#
loop_
_entity.id
_entity.type
_entity.pdbx_description
1 polymer ?
#
loop_
_entity_poly.entity_id
_entity_poly.type
_entity_poly.pdbx_seq_one_letter_code
_entity_poly.pdbx_strand_id
1 'polypeptide(L)'
;MVASSPHVEEHQWFAIVNPVAGSGRGLDHFPQISKHLRDAHILCEPVFTEHKFHATELTVTAVREGYRRIIVVGGDGTLHEVVNGLFIQQEVCPDEVLVAVVAVGTGNDWVRTFGISNRYQDAVKAISEGYS
;
A
#
# COMPACT_ATOMS: atom_id res chain seq x y z
N MET A 1 -16.06 -20.75 15.30
CA MET A 1 -15.52 -20.31 15.23
C MET A 1 -14.78 -19.94 15.05
N VAL A 2 -14.64 -20.03 14.89
CA VAL A 2 -13.90 -19.58 14.79
C VAL A 2 -13.56 -18.62 14.65
N ALA A 3 -13.90 -18.34 14.75
CA ALA A 3 -13.53 -17.11 14.56
C ALA A 3 -12.48 -16.63 15.32
N SER A 4 -11.68 -17.39 15.52
CA SER A 4 -10.45 -17.01 16.12
C SER A 4 -9.60 -16.20 15.19
N SER A 5 -9.81 -16.31 13.89
CA SER A 5 -9.06 -15.48 12.96
C SER A 5 -9.66 -14.11 12.90
N PRO A 6 -8.85 -13.07 12.78
CA PRO A 6 -9.37 -11.76 12.53
C PRO A 6 -10.20 -11.78 11.25
N HIS A 7 -11.34 -11.17 11.33
CA HIS A 7 -12.17 -11.06 10.15
C HIS A 7 -11.73 -9.85 9.34
N VAL A 8 -11.31 -10.09 8.11
CA VAL A 8 -10.93 -9.02 7.20
C VAL A 8 -12.10 -8.73 6.29
N GLU A 9 -12.55 -7.51 6.33
CA GLU A 9 -13.65 -7.07 5.47
C GLU A 9 -13.23 -7.11 4.02
N GLU A 10 -14.19 -7.40 3.14
CA GLU A 10 -13.91 -7.55 1.72
C GLU A 10 -13.23 -6.33 1.12
N HIS A 11 -13.57 -5.15 1.61
CA HIS A 11 -13.03 -3.90 1.06
C HIS A 11 -11.89 -3.31 1.85
N GLN A 12 -11.38 -4.04 2.83
CA GLN A 12 -10.32 -3.54 3.66
C GLN A 12 -8.98 -3.68 2.95
N TRP A 13 -8.17 -2.64 3.04
CA TRP A 13 -6.85 -2.61 2.43
C TRP A 13 -5.76 -2.81 3.48
N PHE A 14 -4.71 -3.49 3.08
CA PHE A 14 -3.50 -3.61 3.88
C PHE A 14 -2.45 -2.68 3.28
N ALA A 15 -1.95 -1.73 4.05
CA ALA A 15 -0.99 -0.75 3.52
C ALA A 15 0.40 -1.11 3.99
N ILE A 16 1.30 -1.31 3.05
CA ILE A 16 2.70 -1.57 3.33
C ILE A 16 3.45 -0.29 3.04
N VAL A 17 4.01 0.31 4.08
CA VAL A 17 4.62 1.63 4.02
C VAL A 17 6.12 1.50 4.23
N ASN A 18 6.90 1.95 3.26
CA ASN A 18 8.33 2.02 3.42
C ASN A 18 8.70 3.40 3.98
N PRO A 19 9.08 3.49 5.26
CA PRO A 19 9.31 4.80 5.89
C PRO A 19 10.52 5.53 5.34
N VAL A 20 11.46 4.80 4.73
CA VAL A 20 12.67 5.44 4.18
C VAL A 20 12.56 5.69 2.67
N ALA A 21 11.44 5.36 2.06
CA ALA A 21 11.23 5.64 0.65
C ALA A 21 11.37 7.13 0.39
N GLY A 22 11.93 7.48 -0.77
CA GLY A 22 12.08 8.87 -1.12
C GLY A 22 12.96 9.64 -0.15
N SER A 23 14.02 9.02 0.36
CA SER A 23 14.96 9.64 1.30
C SER A 23 14.29 10.02 2.62
N GLY A 24 13.43 9.14 3.11
CA GLY A 24 12.75 9.32 4.39
C GLY A 24 11.37 9.93 4.29
N ARG A 25 10.94 10.28 3.09
CA ARG A 25 9.63 10.93 2.93
C ARG A 25 8.47 9.99 3.19
N GLY A 26 8.71 8.67 3.10
CA GLY A 26 7.67 7.71 3.41
C GLY A 26 7.09 7.91 4.79
N LEU A 27 7.98 8.09 5.78
CA LEU A 27 7.53 8.34 7.14
C LEU A 27 6.91 9.73 7.27
N ASP A 28 7.56 10.74 6.72
CA ASP A 28 7.13 12.13 6.87
C ASP A 28 5.80 12.40 6.19
N HIS A 29 5.56 11.75 5.04
CA HIS A 29 4.37 12.02 4.25
C HIS A 29 3.19 11.11 4.59
N PHE A 30 3.43 10.04 5.35
CA PHE A 30 2.34 9.09 5.59
C PHE A 30 1.14 9.71 6.31
N PRO A 31 1.30 10.61 7.28
CA PRO A 31 0.12 11.23 7.90
C PRO A 31 -0.78 11.92 6.88
N GLN A 32 -0.20 12.56 5.88
CA GLN A 32 -0.96 13.20 4.82
C GLN A 32 -1.65 12.16 3.93
N ILE A 33 -0.92 11.10 3.57
CA ILE A 33 -1.48 10.01 2.77
C ILE A 33 -2.63 9.35 3.54
N SER A 34 -2.42 9.09 4.82
CA SER A 34 -3.43 8.46 5.67
C SER A 34 -4.69 9.31 5.75
N LYS A 35 -4.52 10.63 5.85
CA LYS A 35 -5.67 11.53 5.87
C LYS A 35 -6.49 11.43 4.59
N HIS A 36 -5.81 11.41 3.44
CA HIS A 36 -6.52 11.29 2.16
C HIS A 36 -7.23 9.94 2.05
N LEU A 37 -6.62 8.88 2.56
CA LEU A 37 -7.27 7.57 2.55
C LEU A 37 -8.54 7.59 3.40
N ARG A 38 -8.47 8.19 4.59
CA ARG A 38 -9.65 8.30 5.45
C ARG A 38 -10.74 9.14 4.80
N ASP A 39 -10.35 10.25 4.19
CA ASP A 39 -11.31 11.15 3.55
C ASP A 39 -12.02 10.46 2.39
N ALA A 40 -11.36 9.50 1.75
CA ALA A 40 -11.94 8.72 0.66
C ALA A 40 -12.66 7.47 1.15
N HIS A 41 -12.78 7.30 2.46
CA HIS A 41 -13.43 6.13 3.09
C HIS A 41 -12.75 4.80 2.72
N ILE A 42 -11.45 4.84 2.54
CA ILE A 42 -10.66 3.63 2.28
C ILE A 42 -10.19 3.09 3.63
N LEU A 43 -10.74 1.95 4.02
CA LEU A 43 -10.33 1.28 5.25
C LEU A 43 -8.95 0.67 5.02
N CYS A 44 -8.00 1.00 5.87
CA CYS A 44 -6.62 0.66 5.64
C CYS A 44 -5.92 0.33 6.95
N GLU A 45 -5.20 -0.79 6.97
CA GLU A 45 -4.35 -1.18 8.09
C GLU A 45 -2.90 -0.95 7.69
N PRO A 46 -2.24 0.08 8.22
CA PRO A 46 -0.85 0.38 7.81
C PRO A 46 0.16 -0.40 8.63
N VAL A 47 1.20 -0.88 7.96
CA VAL A 47 2.35 -1.48 8.60
C VAL A 47 3.61 -0.93 7.94
N PHE A 48 4.54 -0.44 8.75
CA PHE A 48 5.79 0.12 8.26
C PHE A 48 6.83 -0.99 8.13
N THR A 49 7.56 -0.99 7.01
CA THR A 49 8.64 -1.95 6.84
C THR A 49 9.82 -1.55 7.72
N GLU A 50 10.56 -2.54 8.21
CA GLU A 50 11.66 -2.31 9.14
C GLU A 50 13.00 -2.77 8.60
N HIS A 51 13.00 -3.56 7.52
CA HIS A 51 14.24 -4.07 6.96
C HIS A 51 14.01 -4.53 5.52
N LYS A 52 15.10 -4.85 4.85
CA LYS A 52 15.03 -5.33 3.47
C LYS A 52 14.22 -6.62 3.41
N PHE A 53 13.41 -6.77 2.38
CA PHE A 53 12.53 -7.90 2.16
C PHE A 53 11.35 -8.00 3.13
N HIS A 54 11.20 -7.03 4.04
CA HIS A 54 10.10 -7.06 4.98
C HIS A 54 8.75 -6.95 4.27
N ALA A 55 8.69 -6.16 3.18
CA ALA A 55 7.45 -6.02 2.44
C ALA A 55 7.01 -7.35 1.82
N THR A 56 7.96 -8.20 1.42
CA THR A 56 7.64 -9.53 0.93
C THR A 56 6.98 -10.37 2.01
N GLU A 57 7.55 -10.36 3.21
CA GLU A 57 6.99 -11.10 4.36
C GLU A 57 5.61 -10.58 4.73
N LEU A 58 5.45 -9.27 4.75
CA LEU A 58 4.17 -8.66 5.09
C LEU A 58 3.09 -9.01 4.08
N THR A 59 3.46 -9.08 2.80
CA THR A 59 2.52 -9.46 1.76
C THR A 59 2.03 -10.90 1.96
N VAL A 60 2.94 -11.82 2.21
CA VAL A 60 2.57 -13.21 2.44
C VAL A 60 1.64 -13.31 3.65
N THR A 61 1.98 -12.62 4.73
CA THR A 61 1.18 -12.64 5.94
C THR A 61 -0.21 -12.03 5.70
N ALA A 62 -0.26 -10.90 5.00
CA ALA A 62 -1.54 -10.23 4.74
C ALA A 62 -2.48 -11.12 3.94
N VAL A 63 -1.97 -11.77 2.90
CA VAL A 63 -2.81 -12.66 2.09
C VAL A 63 -3.30 -13.84 2.94
N ARG A 64 -2.42 -14.38 3.78
CA ARG A 64 -2.80 -15.48 4.67
C ARG A 64 -3.90 -15.05 5.64
N GLU A 65 -3.89 -13.80 6.06
CA GLU A 65 -4.90 -13.28 6.99
C GLU A 65 -6.21 -12.91 6.30
N GLY A 66 -6.26 -12.97 4.99
CA GLY A 66 -7.50 -12.74 4.26
C GLY A 66 -7.54 -11.46 3.44
N TYR A 67 -6.50 -10.64 3.48
CA TYR A 67 -6.48 -9.42 2.68
C TYR A 67 -6.37 -9.75 1.20
N ARG A 68 -7.12 -9.01 0.39
CA ARG A 68 -7.09 -9.15 -1.07
C ARG A 68 -6.85 -7.80 -1.74
N ARG A 69 -6.55 -6.77 -0.95
CA ARG A 69 -6.28 -5.44 -1.45
C ARG A 69 -5.07 -4.89 -0.69
N ILE A 70 -4.03 -4.51 -1.42
CA ILE A 70 -2.79 -4.03 -0.82
C ILE A 70 -2.45 -2.67 -1.40
N ILE A 71 -2.15 -1.72 -0.53
CA ILE A 71 -1.63 -0.42 -0.94
C ILE A 71 -0.14 -0.41 -0.62
N VAL A 72 0.66 -0.09 -1.62
CA VAL A 72 2.11 0.05 -1.45
C VAL A 72 2.41 1.55 -1.36
N VAL A 73 2.94 1.97 -0.22
CA VAL A 73 3.39 3.35 -0.04
C VAL A 73 4.91 3.33 -0.05
N GLY A 74 5.50 3.68 -1.19
CA GLY A 74 6.93 3.58 -1.36
C GLY A 74 7.33 3.78 -2.80
N GLY A 75 8.39 3.11 -3.22
CA GLY A 75 8.89 3.19 -4.57
C GLY A 75 8.91 1.83 -5.26
N ASP A 76 9.67 1.76 -6.36
CA ASP A 76 9.73 0.54 -7.16
C ASP A 76 10.27 -0.64 -6.38
N GLY A 77 11.23 -0.41 -5.48
CA GLY A 77 11.79 -1.49 -4.68
C GLY A 77 10.77 -2.13 -3.75
N THR A 78 9.94 -1.30 -3.11
CA THR A 78 8.90 -1.82 -2.24
C THR A 78 7.86 -2.57 -3.05
N LEU A 79 7.47 -2.02 -4.18
CA LEU A 79 6.51 -2.70 -5.05
C LEU A 79 7.07 -4.05 -5.51
N HIS A 80 8.34 -4.10 -5.86
CA HIS A 80 8.98 -5.35 -6.29
C HIS A 80 8.89 -6.41 -5.19
N GLU A 81 9.14 -6.01 -3.95
CA GLU A 81 9.06 -6.93 -2.83
C GLU A 81 7.63 -7.44 -2.62
N VAL A 82 6.64 -6.56 -2.79
CA VAL A 82 5.24 -6.96 -2.66
C VAL A 82 4.87 -7.97 -3.74
N VAL A 83 5.27 -7.70 -4.97
CA VAL A 83 5.01 -8.62 -6.08
C VAL A 83 5.65 -9.98 -5.82
N ASN A 84 6.90 -9.98 -5.33
CA ASN A 84 7.56 -11.24 -4.97
C ASN A 84 6.75 -12.00 -3.92
N GLY A 85 6.21 -11.28 -2.94
CA GLY A 85 5.39 -11.92 -1.91
C GLY A 85 4.13 -12.57 -2.49
N LEU A 86 3.52 -11.91 -3.47
CA LEU A 86 2.34 -12.46 -4.12
C LEU A 86 2.65 -13.76 -4.87
N PHE A 87 3.86 -13.85 -5.46
CA PHE A 87 4.23 -15.07 -6.18
C PHE A 87 4.72 -16.18 -5.24
N ILE A 88 5.21 -15.82 -4.05
CA ILE A 88 5.66 -16.82 -3.08
C ILE A 88 4.51 -17.45 -2.33
N GLN A 89 3.50 -16.67 -1.98
CA GLN A 89 2.37 -17.16 -1.20
C GLN A 89 1.55 -18.15 -2.03
N GLN A 90 0.90 -19.08 -1.36
CA GLN A 90 0.17 -20.13 -2.04
C GLN A 90 -1.30 -20.20 -1.64
N GLU A 91 -1.81 -19.13 -1.00
CA GLU A 91 -3.21 -19.11 -0.57
C GLU A 91 -4.15 -18.83 -1.72
N VAL A 92 -3.78 -17.90 -2.60
CA VAL A 92 -4.60 -17.54 -3.75
C VAL A 92 -3.70 -17.24 -4.94
N CYS A 93 -4.28 -17.18 -6.13
CA CYS A 93 -3.55 -16.74 -7.31
C CYS A 93 -3.19 -15.27 -7.18
N PRO A 94 -1.98 -14.87 -7.61
CA PRO A 94 -1.58 -13.45 -7.47
C PRO A 94 -2.56 -12.47 -8.09
N ASP A 95 -3.24 -12.84 -9.17
CA ASP A 95 -4.18 -11.94 -9.84
C ASP A 95 -5.49 -11.77 -9.07
N GLU A 96 -5.68 -12.48 -7.97
CA GLU A 96 -6.83 -12.26 -7.09
C GLU A 96 -6.59 -11.14 -6.10
N VAL A 97 -5.38 -10.57 -6.06
CA VAL A 97 -5.03 -9.51 -5.13
C VAL A 97 -4.85 -8.22 -5.91
N LEU A 98 -5.57 -7.19 -5.50
CA LEU A 98 -5.42 -5.86 -6.09
C LEU A 98 -4.26 -5.15 -5.41
N VAL A 99 -3.39 -4.53 -6.19
CA VAL A 99 -2.26 -3.77 -5.66
C VAL A 99 -2.33 -2.36 -6.21
N ALA A 100 -2.35 -1.40 -5.31
CA ALA A 100 -2.34 0.01 -5.67
C ALA A 100 -1.06 0.63 -5.11
N VAL A 101 -0.51 1.60 -5.82
CA VAL A 101 0.76 2.21 -5.44
C VAL A 101 0.59 3.70 -5.19
N VAL A 102 1.08 4.15 -4.05
CA VAL A 102 1.25 5.56 -3.76
C VAL A 102 2.75 5.82 -3.74
N ALA A 103 3.27 6.40 -4.80
CA ALA A 103 4.71 6.63 -4.93
C ALA A 103 5.15 7.78 -4.05
N VAL A 104 6.21 7.57 -3.29
CA VAL A 104 6.70 8.54 -2.32
C VAL A 104 8.02 9.13 -2.78
N GLY A 105 8.08 10.44 -2.81
CA GLY A 105 9.34 11.16 -2.95
C GLY A 105 10.00 11.06 -4.31
N THR A 106 9.54 10.19 -5.17
CA THR A 106 10.06 10.12 -6.51
C THR A 106 9.35 11.16 -7.34
N GLY A 107 10.02 11.67 -8.34
CA GLY A 107 9.37 12.58 -9.24
C GLY A 107 9.11 13.95 -8.64
N ASN A 108 10.01 14.42 -7.76
CA ASN A 108 9.91 15.80 -7.31
C ASN A 108 9.90 16.74 -8.49
N ASP A 109 10.69 16.43 -9.51
CA ASP A 109 10.68 17.23 -10.74
C ASP A 109 9.35 17.10 -11.45
N TRP A 110 8.78 15.92 -11.42
CA TRP A 110 7.47 15.67 -11.99
C TRP A 110 6.40 16.50 -11.28
N VAL A 111 6.45 16.51 -9.95
CA VAL A 111 5.52 17.31 -9.17
C VAL A 111 5.65 18.78 -9.52
N ARG A 112 6.88 19.30 -9.60
CA ARG A 112 7.10 20.69 -9.95
C ARG A 112 6.63 21.00 -11.37
N THR A 113 6.92 20.10 -12.31
CA THR A 113 6.57 20.31 -13.71
C THR A 113 5.09 20.42 -13.91
N PHE A 114 4.32 19.58 -13.23
CA PHE A 114 2.88 19.55 -13.40
C PHE A 114 2.13 20.34 -12.34
N GLY A 115 2.85 20.93 -11.40
CA GLY A 115 2.22 21.73 -10.36
C GLY A 115 1.30 20.91 -9.45
N ILE A 116 1.61 19.65 -9.25
CA ILE A 116 0.73 18.76 -8.51
C ILE A 116 1.12 18.79 -7.04
N SER A 117 0.61 19.76 -6.31
CA SER A 117 0.81 19.82 -4.87
C SER A 117 -0.05 18.76 -4.17
N ASN A 118 -1.09 18.27 -4.83
CA ASN A 118 -2.01 17.30 -4.27
C ASN A 118 -1.77 15.90 -4.83
N ARG A 119 -0.52 15.59 -5.05
CA ARG A 119 -0.15 14.32 -5.65
C ARG A 119 -0.73 13.11 -4.94
N TYR A 120 -0.68 13.11 -3.61
CA TYR A 120 -1.20 11.98 -2.85
C TYR A 120 -2.72 11.94 -2.88
N GLN A 121 -3.35 13.10 -2.89
CA GLN A 121 -4.80 13.16 -3.02
C GLN A 121 -5.25 12.55 -4.34
N ASP A 122 -4.55 12.88 -5.42
CA ASP A 122 -4.88 12.34 -6.74
C ASP A 122 -4.68 10.83 -6.80
N ALA A 123 -3.60 10.33 -6.18
CA ALA A 123 -3.34 8.90 -6.14
C ALA A 123 -4.45 8.16 -5.38
N VAL A 124 -4.84 8.70 -4.24
CA VAL A 124 -5.89 8.10 -3.42
C VAL A 124 -7.23 8.13 -4.17
N LYS A 125 -7.51 9.24 -4.85
CA LYS A 125 -8.73 9.34 -5.64
C LYS A 125 -8.76 8.27 -6.73
N ALA A 126 -7.63 8.04 -7.39
CA ALA A 126 -7.55 7.00 -8.40
C ALA A 126 -7.83 5.62 -7.81
N ILE A 127 -7.33 5.35 -6.61
CA ILE A 127 -7.60 4.08 -5.92
C ILE A 127 -9.10 3.96 -5.65
N SER A 128 -9.69 5.02 -5.11
CA SER A 128 -11.09 5.00 -4.76
C SER A 128 -11.98 4.78 -5.97
N GLU A 129 -11.67 5.43 -7.08
CA GLU A 129 -12.48 5.33 -8.29
C GLU A 129 -12.21 4.08 -9.09
N GLY A 130 -10.96 3.61 -9.07
CA GLY A 130 -10.59 2.47 -9.88
C GLY A 130 -10.93 1.12 -9.27
N TYR A 131 -11.08 1.06 -7.97
CA TYR A 131 -11.28 -0.21 -7.27
C TYR A 131 -12.49 -0.22 -6.37
N SER A 132 -13.36 0.72 -6.51
CA SER A 132 -14.56 0.79 -5.67
C SER A 132 -15.62 -0.21 -6.07
#